data_ac57801a6dd07883f2d207e35508a5e7
#
_entry.id   ac57801a6dd07883f2d207e35508a5e7
#
_cell.length_a   1.000
_cell.length_b   1.000
_cell.length_c   1.000
_cell.angle_alpha   90.00
_cell.angle_beta   90.00
_cell.angle_gamma   90.00
#
_symmetry.space_group_name_H-M   'P 1'
#
loop_
_entity.id
_entity.type
_entity.pdbx_description
1 polymer ?
#
loop_
_entity_poly.entity_id
_entity_poly.type
_entity_poly.pdbx_seq_one_letter_code
_entity_poly.pdbx_strand_id
1 'polypeptide(L)'
;MFDDCLIMAGGSGTRLWPASSSRLPKQFLPAAEKVSFFSMALERALALTGADGRVIIIAGKSHIPHVIADAAKLSAVEKKRLLVIGEPAAKNTAPAIACAVSLSLLRGRERNMLVLTSDHIIKPLKVFKEDAGLAAASAGGGKLAVFGIPPAHPETGYGYIETGNAAGGVYNVSAFHEKPDLQTAKKYAANRHFFWNSGMFAFNAGFMEEQFRLLAPQVYLPFEKLKKPSPEDFPSCRGVKVLSAWRGLEGAYRKTTGISFDYAIVEKCEKTVMIRANFDWIDIGNWEEYVKIRSKGGSEVFSVSAEGCYVDSDIPVALAGVEDLIVIIRSGKNGGPPSALITRRGQTQKVREIVEQIKDRGRKDLL
;
A
#
# COMPACT_ATOMS: atom_id res chain seq x y z
N MET A 1 -16.26 -2.22 -13.26
CA MET A 1 -16.38 -2.32 -11.78
C MET A 1 -15.84 -3.67 -11.37
N PHE A 2 -15.16 -3.73 -10.21
CA PHE A 2 -14.63 -4.97 -9.68
C PHE A 2 -15.63 -5.64 -8.73
N ASP A 3 -15.54 -6.96 -8.61
CA ASP A 3 -16.32 -7.73 -7.66
C ASP A 3 -15.74 -7.67 -6.26
N ASP A 4 -14.42 -7.67 -6.15
CA ASP A 4 -13.70 -7.52 -4.89
C ASP A 4 -12.54 -6.54 -5.07
N CYS A 5 -12.35 -5.62 -4.12
CA CYS A 5 -11.13 -4.82 -3.99
C CYS A 5 -10.37 -5.27 -2.74
N LEU A 6 -9.09 -5.58 -2.89
CA LEU A 6 -8.18 -5.82 -1.78
C LEU A 6 -7.40 -4.56 -1.47
N ILE A 7 -7.41 -4.11 -0.22
CA ILE A 7 -6.49 -3.10 0.31
C ILE A 7 -5.44 -3.80 1.15
N MET A 8 -4.19 -3.70 0.74
CA MET A 8 -3.05 -4.17 1.52
C MET A 8 -2.64 -3.09 2.53
N ALA A 9 -3.02 -3.27 3.80
CA ALA A 9 -2.76 -2.32 4.89
C ALA A 9 -1.71 -2.85 5.88
N GLY A 10 -0.77 -3.65 5.38
CA GLY A 10 0.39 -4.15 6.11
C GLY A 10 1.55 -3.15 6.11
N GLY A 11 2.60 -3.48 6.87
CA GLY A 11 3.82 -2.68 6.95
C GLY A 11 3.77 -1.59 8.03
N SER A 12 4.91 -1.32 8.66
CA SER A 12 5.07 -0.32 9.73
C SER A 12 5.37 1.09 9.20
N GLY A 13 5.85 1.19 7.95
CA GLY A 13 6.17 2.48 7.32
C GLY A 13 7.25 3.29 8.05
N THR A 14 8.22 2.65 8.67
CA THR A 14 9.22 3.26 9.57
C THR A 14 10.09 4.35 8.93
N ARG A 15 10.09 4.50 7.62
CA ARG A 15 10.81 5.60 6.91
C ARG A 15 10.27 6.99 7.25
N LEU A 16 9.06 7.09 7.79
CA LEU A 16 8.50 8.34 8.30
C LEU A 16 8.62 8.46 9.84
N TRP A 17 9.58 7.74 10.45
CA TRP A 17 9.90 7.94 11.85
C TRP A 17 10.30 9.41 12.11
N PRO A 18 9.87 10.05 13.22
CA PRO A 18 9.09 9.52 14.33
C PRO A 18 7.57 9.68 14.19
N ALA A 19 7.04 10.16 13.05
CA ALA A 19 5.59 10.26 12.87
C ALA A 19 4.94 8.87 12.69
N SER A 20 5.62 7.95 11.99
CA SER A 20 5.20 6.55 11.90
C SER A 20 5.92 5.68 12.90
N SER A 21 5.20 4.72 13.46
CA SER A 21 5.69 3.74 14.42
C SER A 21 4.91 2.44 14.29
N SER A 22 5.29 1.40 15.04
CA SER A 22 4.51 0.16 15.15
C SER A 22 3.11 0.40 15.73
N ARG A 23 2.92 1.48 16.51
CA ARG A 23 1.62 1.89 17.08
C ARG A 23 0.80 2.72 16.10
N LEU A 24 1.43 3.53 15.27
CA LEU A 24 0.76 4.36 14.25
C LEU A 24 1.50 4.19 12.91
N PRO A 25 1.17 3.15 12.13
CA PRO A 25 1.79 2.92 10.83
C PRO A 25 1.51 4.02 9.81
N LYS A 26 2.41 4.17 8.83
CA LYS A 26 2.38 5.21 7.78
C LYS A 26 1.00 5.40 7.16
N GLN A 27 0.31 4.32 6.81
CA GLN A 27 -0.98 4.39 6.12
C GLN A 27 -2.08 5.06 6.95
N PHE A 28 -1.95 5.14 8.27
CA PHE A 28 -2.89 5.82 9.15
C PHE A 28 -2.46 7.26 9.50
N LEU A 29 -1.30 7.70 9.01
CA LEU A 29 -0.91 9.11 9.11
C LEU A 29 -1.85 9.99 8.26
N PRO A 30 -2.06 11.26 8.64
CA PRO A 30 -2.86 12.18 7.84
C PRO A 30 -2.18 12.47 6.50
N ALA A 31 -2.90 12.24 5.40
CA ALA A 31 -2.53 12.67 4.05
C ALA A 31 -3.03 14.10 3.77
N ALA A 32 -4.17 14.48 4.37
CA ALA A 32 -4.74 15.82 4.40
C ALA A 32 -5.34 16.06 5.79
N GLU A 33 -5.72 17.28 6.15
CA GLU A 33 -6.11 17.69 7.51
C GLU A 33 -6.56 16.57 8.48
N LYS A 34 -7.61 15.84 8.14
CA LYS A 34 -8.19 14.75 8.99
C LYS A 34 -8.39 13.44 8.25
N VAL A 35 -7.80 13.31 7.06
CA VAL A 35 -7.95 12.15 6.18
C VAL A 35 -6.63 11.39 6.12
N SER A 36 -6.64 10.13 6.55
CA SER A 36 -5.47 9.25 6.45
C SER A 36 -5.26 8.74 5.02
N PHE A 37 -4.05 8.26 4.70
CA PHE A 37 -3.81 7.58 3.42
C PHE A 37 -4.75 6.37 3.26
N PHE A 38 -4.95 5.61 4.35
CA PHE A 38 -5.85 4.46 4.35
C PHE A 38 -7.30 4.87 4.05
N SER A 39 -7.80 5.98 4.62
CA SER A 39 -9.14 6.49 4.31
C SER A 39 -9.29 6.83 2.82
N MET A 40 -8.23 7.42 2.19
CA MET A 40 -8.24 7.69 0.74
C MET A 40 -8.23 6.40 -0.09
N ALA A 41 -7.50 5.37 0.35
CA ALA A 41 -7.51 4.06 -0.31
C ALA A 41 -8.87 3.37 -0.18
N LEU A 42 -9.52 3.51 0.98
CA LEU A 42 -10.84 2.96 1.26
C LEU A 42 -11.92 3.62 0.39
N GLU A 43 -11.89 4.94 0.24
CA GLU A 43 -12.77 5.68 -0.69
C GLU A 43 -12.60 5.18 -2.12
N ARG A 44 -11.36 5.05 -2.61
CA ARG A 44 -11.07 4.51 -3.94
C ARG A 44 -11.61 3.10 -4.13
N ALA A 45 -11.37 2.21 -3.17
CA ALA A 45 -11.84 0.83 -3.23
C ALA A 45 -13.37 0.77 -3.31
N LEU A 46 -14.08 1.51 -2.47
CA LEU A 46 -15.55 1.57 -2.46
C LEU A 46 -16.09 2.12 -3.78
N ALA A 47 -15.43 3.11 -4.36
CA ALA A 47 -15.83 3.74 -5.62
C ALA A 47 -15.61 2.87 -6.88
N LEU A 48 -14.73 1.85 -6.80
CA LEU A 48 -14.38 0.95 -7.90
C LEU A 48 -15.04 -0.42 -7.78
N THR A 49 -15.56 -0.76 -6.61
CA THR A 49 -16.25 -2.03 -6.34
C THR A 49 -17.73 -1.90 -6.70
N GLY A 50 -18.31 -2.91 -7.34
CA GLY A 50 -19.75 -2.98 -7.64
C GLY A 50 -20.61 -2.96 -6.37
N ALA A 51 -21.91 -2.74 -6.50
CA ALA A 51 -22.85 -2.63 -5.38
C ALA A 51 -22.82 -3.88 -4.47
N ASP A 52 -22.76 -5.07 -5.07
CA ASP A 52 -22.67 -6.36 -4.36
C ASP A 52 -21.22 -6.83 -4.10
N GLY A 53 -20.26 -5.98 -4.46
CA GLY A 53 -18.85 -6.25 -4.30
C GLY A 53 -18.34 -6.00 -2.87
N ARG A 54 -17.16 -6.56 -2.55
CA ARG A 54 -16.54 -6.43 -1.22
C ARG A 54 -15.24 -5.64 -1.29
N VAL A 55 -14.96 -4.91 -0.22
CA VAL A 55 -13.63 -4.37 0.06
C VAL A 55 -13.00 -5.23 1.14
N ILE A 56 -12.03 -6.03 0.73
CA ILE A 56 -11.24 -6.90 1.61
C ILE A 56 -10.03 -6.08 2.09
N ILE A 57 -9.84 -5.99 3.38
CA ILE A 57 -8.73 -5.23 3.98
C ILE A 57 -7.85 -6.24 4.73
N ILE A 58 -6.60 -6.37 4.30
CA ILE A 58 -5.64 -7.24 5.00
C ILE A 58 -4.61 -6.36 5.71
N ALA A 59 -4.56 -6.50 7.03
CA ALA A 59 -3.68 -5.70 7.90
C ALA A 59 -3.11 -6.56 9.03
N GLY A 60 -1.97 -6.18 9.57
CA GLY A 60 -1.47 -6.81 10.80
C GLY A 60 -2.49 -6.71 11.94
N LYS A 61 -2.58 -7.73 12.80
CA LYS A 61 -3.56 -7.75 13.90
C LYS A 61 -3.55 -6.48 14.76
N SER A 62 -2.36 -5.92 15.03
CA SER A 62 -2.19 -4.67 15.79
C SER A 62 -2.74 -3.43 15.07
N HIS A 63 -2.93 -3.49 13.76
CA HIS A 63 -3.42 -2.36 12.95
C HIS A 63 -4.95 -2.33 12.80
N ILE A 64 -5.64 -3.42 13.16
CA ILE A 64 -7.12 -3.52 13.05
C ILE A 64 -7.84 -2.36 13.76
N PRO A 65 -7.44 -1.91 14.97
CA PRO A 65 -8.09 -0.76 15.62
C PRO A 65 -8.08 0.52 14.77
N HIS A 66 -6.98 0.79 14.04
CA HIS A 66 -6.88 1.95 13.14
C HIS A 66 -7.78 1.79 11.92
N VAL A 67 -7.81 0.58 11.31
CA VAL A 67 -8.72 0.26 10.20
C VAL A 67 -10.18 0.51 10.62
N ILE A 68 -10.58 0.04 11.80
CA ILE A 68 -11.94 0.21 12.34
C ILE A 68 -12.23 1.69 12.66
N ALA A 69 -11.24 2.44 13.17
CA ALA A 69 -11.41 3.88 13.45
C ALA A 69 -11.71 4.69 12.18
N ASP A 70 -11.00 4.41 11.09
CA ASP A 70 -11.24 5.07 9.80
C ASP A 70 -12.54 4.58 9.15
N ALA A 71 -12.80 3.28 9.16
CA ALA A 71 -14.03 2.70 8.64
C ALA A 71 -15.29 3.15 9.44
N ALA A 72 -15.14 3.55 10.70
CA ALA A 72 -16.25 4.06 11.50
C ALA A 72 -16.91 5.31 10.92
N LYS A 73 -16.18 6.08 10.12
CA LYS A 73 -16.65 7.31 9.44
C LYS A 73 -17.59 7.02 8.26
N LEU A 74 -17.64 5.80 7.77
CA LEU A 74 -18.45 5.37 6.63
C LEU A 74 -19.92 5.17 7.02
N SER A 75 -20.79 5.20 6.00
CA SER A 75 -22.21 4.85 6.16
C SER A 75 -22.41 3.37 6.52
N ALA A 76 -23.57 3.03 7.05
CA ALA A 76 -23.89 1.64 7.40
C ALA A 76 -23.90 0.71 6.17
N VAL A 77 -24.26 1.23 4.99
CA VAL A 77 -24.27 0.49 3.72
C VAL A 77 -22.85 0.15 3.30
N GLU A 78 -21.94 1.14 3.32
CA GLU A 78 -20.53 0.93 2.97
C GLU A 78 -19.85 -0.05 3.93
N LYS A 79 -20.08 0.08 5.24
CA LYS A 79 -19.53 -0.83 6.26
C LYS A 79 -19.89 -2.30 6.01
N LYS A 80 -21.10 -2.59 5.53
CA LYS A 80 -21.53 -3.97 5.22
C LYS A 80 -20.71 -4.61 4.10
N ARG A 81 -20.07 -3.80 3.25
CA ARG A 81 -19.21 -4.26 2.16
C ARG A 81 -17.78 -4.52 2.61
N LEU A 82 -17.39 -4.08 3.80
CA LEU A 82 -16.03 -4.25 4.31
C LEU A 82 -15.85 -5.61 4.98
N LEU A 83 -14.68 -6.20 4.74
CA LEU A 83 -14.21 -7.40 5.40
C LEU A 83 -12.74 -7.22 5.79
N VAL A 84 -12.48 -7.14 7.08
CA VAL A 84 -11.12 -6.97 7.61
C VAL A 84 -10.54 -8.32 8.01
N ILE A 85 -9.32 -8.60 7.57
CA ILE A 85 -8.58 -9.82 7.91
C ILE A 85 -7.30 -9.41 8.64
N GLY A 86 -7.12 -9.92 9.86
CA GLY A 86 -5.90 -9.73 10.63
C GLY A 86 -4.82 -10.75 10.24
N GLU A 87 -3.74 -10.29 9.60
CA GLU A 87 -2.60 -11.16 9.31
C GLU A 87 -1.96 -11.64 10.62
N PRO A 88 -1.76 -12.97 10.79
CA PRO A 88 -1.08 -13.51 11.96
C PRO A 88 0.42 -13.18 12.00
N ALA A 89 1.03 -12.99 10.82
CA ALA A 89 2.46 -12.67 10.66
C ALA A 89 2.70 -11.89 9.37
N ALA A 90 3.65 -10.96 9.38
CA ALA A 90 4.07 -10.24 8.19
C ALA A 90 4.85 -11.19 7.25
N LYS A 91 4.33 -11.45 6.07
CA LYS A 91 4.88 -12.39 5.07
C LYS A 91 5.04 -11.77 3.68
N ASN A 92 5.10 -10.42 3.61
CA ASN A 92 5.13 -9.68 2.34
C ASN A 92 3.79 -9.77 1.58
N THR A 93 3.72 -9.35 0.31
CA THR A 93 2.46 -9.10 -0.41
C THR A 93 1.83 -10.34 -1.03
N ALA A 94 2.62 -11.33 -1.49
CA ALA A 94 2.05 -12.51 -2.14
C ALA A 94 1.13 -13.35 -1.24
N PRO A 95 1.45 -13.64 0.03
CA PRO A 95 0.54 -14.34 0.93
C PRO A 95 -0.75 -13.58 1.23
N ALA A 96 -0.69 -12.25 1.35
CA ALA A 96 -1.88 -11.44 1.54
C ALA A 96 -2.82 -11.54 0.32
N ILE A 97 -2.27 -11.44 -0.90
CA ILE A 97 -3.04 -11.60 -2.13
C ILE A 97 -3.58 -13.03 -2.26
N ALA A 98 -2.77 -14.06 -1.97
CA ALA A 98 -3.20 -15.46 -1.98
C ALA A 98 -4.38 -15.72 -1.01
N CYS A 99 -4.32 -15.14 0.19
CA CYS A 99 -5.42 -15.18 1.17
C CYS A 99 -6.71 -14.55 0.62
N ALA A 100 -6.59 -13.36 0.01
CA ALA A 100 -7.73 -12.66 -0.58
C ALA A 100 -8.31 -13.43 -1.78
N VAL A 101 -7.47 -14.01 -2.65
CA VAL A 101 -7.89 -14.86 -3.77
C VAL A 101 -8.66 -16.07 -3.27
N SER A 102 -8.14 -16.79 -2.26
CA SER A 102 -8.83 -17.93 -1.66
C SER A 102 -10.21 -17.56 -1.11
N LEU A 103 -10.34 -16.39 -0.49
CA LEU A 103 -11.61 -15.89 0.01
C LEU A 103 -12.57 -15.46 -1.12
N SER A 104 -12.04 -14.90 -2.21
CA SER A 104 -12.83 -14.50 -3.38
C SER A 104 -13.41 -15.73 -4.08
N LEU A 105 -12.61 -16.77 -4.28
CA LEU A 105 -13.02 -18.05 -4.90
C LEU A 105 -14.19 -18.74 -4.21
N LEU A 106 -14.38 -18.51 -2.91
CA LEU A 106 -15.56 -19.02 -2.19
C LEU A 106 -16.90 -18.45 -2.69
N ARG A 107 -16.85 -17.38 -3.49
CA ARG A 107 -18.02 -16.73 -4.11
C ARG A 107 -18.07 -16.91 -5.63
N GLY A 108 -17.07 -17.48 -6.23
CA GLY A 108 -17.00 -17.80 -7.67
C GLY A 108 -15.62 -17.51 -8.26
N ARG A 109 -15.29 -18.28 -9.29
CA ARG A 109 -14.00 -18.17 -10.01
C ARG A 109 -13.94 -16.92 -10.91
N GLU A 110 -15.08 -16.48 -11.44
CA GLU A 110 -15.21 -15.39 -12.42
C GLU A 110 -15.10 -13.98 -11.80
N ARG A 111 -14.75 -13.90 -10.53
CA ARG A 111 -14.70 -12.61 -9.82
C ARG A 111 -13.45 -11.84 -10.21
N ASN A 112 -13.64 -10.62 -10.69
CA ASN A 112 -12.56 -9.68 -10.95
C ASN A 112 -12.15 -8.96 -9.67
N MET A 113 -10.86 -8.99 -9.37
CA MET A 113 -10.25 -8.39 -8.20
C MET A 113 -9.36 -7.21 -8.58
N LEU A 114 -9.40 -6.15 -7.78
CA LEU A 114 -8.45 -5.04 -7.80
C LEU A 114 -7.65 -5.05 -6.50
N VAL A 115 -6.33 -5.02 -6.59
CA VAL A 115 -5.42 -4.90 -5.45
C VAL A 115 -4.89 -3.47 -5.38
N LEU A 116 -5.09 -2.83 -4.24
CA LEU A 116 -4.67 -1.47 -3.94
C LEU A 116 -3.68 -1.45 -2.77
N THR A 117 -2.73 -0.54 -2.84
CA THR A 117 -1.90 -0.16 -1.70
C THR A 117 -2.67 0.82 -0.80
N SER A 118 -2.38 0.82 0.49
CA SER A 118 -3.06 1.66 1.48
C SER A 118 -2.44 3.04 1.69
N ASP A 119 -1.31 3.32 1.04
CA ASP A 119 -0.43 4.45 1.39
C ASP A 119 -0.03 5.33 0.20
N HIS A 120 -0.68 5.13 -0.96
CA HIS A 120 -0.49 5.96 -2.15
C HIS A 120 -1.54 7.06 -2.28
N ILE A 121 -1.12 8.21 -2.79
CA ILE A 121 -2.01 9.28 -3.25
C ILE A 121 -2.26 9.09 -4.75
N ILE A 122 -3.53 9.08 -5.13
CA ILE A 122 -3.98 8.93 -6.51
C ILE A 122 -5.06 9.98 -6.78
N LYS A 123 -4.83 10.84 -7.76
CA LYS A 123 -5.74 11.94 -8.15
C LYS A 123 -5.68 12.21 -9.66
N PRO A 124 -6.76 12.67 -10.28
CA PRO A 124 -8.12 12.68 -9.74
C PRO A 124 -8.77 11.28 -9.80
N LEU A 125 -9.68 10.99 -8.89
CA LEU A 125 -10.37 9.69 -8.81
C LEU A 125 -11.11 9.33 -10.11
N LYS A 126 -11.64 10.31 -10.84
CA LYS A 126 -12.34 10.11 -12.12
C LYS A 126 -11.41 9.44 -13.14
N VAL A 127 -10.20 9.96 -13.31
CA VAL A 127 -9.22 9.43 -14.28
C VAL A 127 -8.76 8.03 -13.84
N PHE A 128 -8.53 7.82 -12.54
CA PHE A 128 -8.21 6.49 -12.04
C PHE A 128 -9.32 5.46 -12.30
N LYS A 129 -10.61 5.87 -12.24
CA LYS A 129 -11.75 5.00 -12.59
C LYS A 129 -11.74 4.60 -14.07
N GLU A 130 -11.35 5.48 -14.96
CA GLU A 130 -11.24 5.21 -16.39
C GLU A 130 -10.14 4.18 -16.67
N ASP A 131 -8.94 4.38 -16.11
CA ASP A 131 -7.82 3.44 -16.23
C ASP A 131 -8.14 2.09 -15.56
N ALA A 132 -8.80 2.10 -14.40
CA ALA A 132 -9.27 0.90 -13.72
C ALA A 132 -10.33 0.13 -14.53
N GLY A 133 -11.09 0.81 -15.38
CA GLY A 133 -11.99 0.18 -16.35
C GLY A 133 -11.25 -0.69 -17.36
N LEU A 134 -10.14 -0.20 -17.92
CA LEU A 134 -9.26 -0.97 -18.81
C LEU A 134 -8.64 -2.18 -18.09
N ALA A 135 -8.22 -1.99 -16.82
CA ALA A 135 -7.70 -3.07 -16.01
C ALA A 135 -8.75 -4.15 -15.72
N ALA A 136 -10.02 -3.76 -15.44
CA ALA A 136 -11.12 -4.68 -15.22
C ALA A 136 -11.45 -5.50 -16.49
N ALA A 137 -11.44 -4.86 -17.66
CA ALA A 137 -11.64 -5.55 -18.94
C ALA A 137 -10.52 -6.57 -19.20
N SER A 138 -9.26 -6.20 -18.95
CA SER A 138 -8.10 -7.10 -19.07
C SER A 138 -8.19 -8.27 -18.12
N ALA A 139 -8.58 -8.04 -16.87
CA ALA A 139 -8.78 -9.07 -15.85
C ALA A 139 -9.88 -10.06 -16.26
N GLY A 140 -11.03 -9.57 -16.76
CA GLY A 140 -12.10 -10.40 -17.27
C GLY A 140 -11.70 -11.24 -18.50
N GLY A 141 -10.71 -10.76 -19.27
CA GLY A 141 -10.07 -11.50 -20.38
C GLY A 141 -8.96 -12.49 -19.94
N GLY A 142 -8.82 -12.80 -18.65
CA GLY A 142 -7.83 -13.75 -18.15
C GLY A 142 -6.39 -13.26 -18.21
N LYS A 143 -6.16 -11.97 -17.95
CA LYS A 143 -4.84 -11.33 -17.88
C LYS A 143 -4.58 -10.76 -16.50
N LEU A 144 -3.31 -10.63 -16.15
CA LEU A 144 -2.83 -9.83 -15.02
C LEU A 144 -2.58 -8.41 -15.52
N ALA A 145 -3.38 -7.45 -15.07
CA ALA A 145 -3.15 -6.04 -15.37
C ALA A 145 -2.37 -5.36 -14.24
N VAL A 146 -1.30 -4.65 -14.59
CA VAL A 146 -0.50 -3.81 -13.71
C VAL A 146 -0.63 -2.34 -14.13
N PHE A 147 -0.50 -1.39 -13.20
CA PHE A 147 -0.55 0.04 -13.52
C PHE A 147 0.86 0.61 -13.59
N GLY A 148 1.24 1.09 -14.78
CA GLY A 148 2.54 1.68 -15.05
C GLY A 148 2.50 3.20 -14.96
N ILE A 149 3.35 3.77 -14.12
CA ILE A 149 3.50 5.21 -13.92
C ILE A 149 4.64 5.73 -14.79
N PRO A 150 4.43 6.78 -15.62
CA PRO A 150 5.51 7.40 -16.36
C PRO A 150 6.61 7.91 -15.41
N PRO A 151 7.90 7.52 -15.58
CA PRO A 151 8.97 7.93 -14.70
C PRO A 151 9.24 9.44 -14.80
N ALA A 152 9.19 10.15 -13.67
CA ALA A 152 9.56 11.57 -13.60
C ALA A 152 11.06 11.78 -13.29
N HIS A 153 11.72 10.76 -12.73
CA HIS A 153 13.14 10.76 -12.37
C HIS A 153 13.65 9.31 -12.24
N PRO A 154 14.97 9.07 -12.21
CA PRO A 154 15.50 7.75 -11.93
C PRO A 154 15.27 7.37 -10.45
N GLU A 155 14.43 6.37 -10.19
CA GLU A 155 14.14 5.86 -8.86
C GLU A 155 14.62 4.42 -8.72
N THR A 156 15.42 4.14 -7.69
CA THR A 156 15.98 2.81 -7.44
C THR A 156 15.14 1.99 -6.46
N GLY A 157 14.15 2.61 -5.83
CA GLY A 157 13.22 1.97 -4.88
C GLY A 157 12.04 1.28 -5.54
N TYR A 158 11.82 1.50 -6.85
CA TYR A 158 10.68 0.96 -7.60
C TYR A 158 11.08 -0.12 -8.60
N GLY A 159 10.13 -1.02 -8.89
CA GLY A 159 10.22 -1.87 -10.06
C GLY A 159 9.91 -1.07 -11.34
N TYR A 160 10.51 -1.48 -12.46
CA TYR A 160 10.26 -0.93 -13.78
C TYR A 160 9.60 -1.98 -14.68
N ILE A 161 8.60 -1.55 -15.43
CA ILE A 161 7.88 -2.34 -16.41
C ILE A 161 8.38 -1.94 -17.78
N GLU A 162 8.97 -2.86 -18.53
CA GLU A 162 9.31 -2.67 -19.93
C GLU A 162 8.14 -3.08 -20.81
N THR A 163 7.74 -2.20 -21.75
CA THR A 163 6.55 -2.39 -22.57
C THR A 163 6.87 -2.57 -24.04
N GLY A 164 6.12 -3.45 -24.68
CA GLY A 164 6.06 -3.62 -26.13
C GLY A 164 4.92 -2.85 -26.79
N ASN A 165 4.22 -3.51 -27.71
CA ASN A 165 3.11 -2.93 -28.45
C ASN A 165 1.94 -2.56 -27.54
N ALA A 166 1.18 -1.52 -27.94
CA ALA A 166 -0.01 -1.05 -27.26
C ALA A 166 -1.24 -1.11 -28.17
N ALA A 167 -2.39 -1.39 -27.55
CA ALA A 167 -3.68 -1.27 -28.20
C ALA A 167 -4.71 -0.71 -27.20
N GLY A 168 -5.38 0.39 -27.53
CA GLY A 168 -6.45 0.95 -26.69
C GLY A 168 -6.04 1.35 -25.27
N GLY A 169 -4.79 1.78 -25.06
CA GLY A 169 -4.26 2.14 -23.72
C GLY A 169 -3.75 0.95 -22.88
N VAL A 170 -3.79 -0.26 -23.44
CA VAL A 170 -3.26 -1.49 -22.83
C VAL A 170 -1.97 -1.86 -23.55
N TYR A 171 -0.89 -2.06 -22.80
CA TYR A 171 0.44 -2.38 -23.31
C TYR A 171 0.81 -3.83 -22.97
N ASN A 172 1.42 -4.54 -23.90
CA ASN A 172 2.06 -5.81 -23.57
C ASN A 172 3.30 -5.54 -22.70
N VAL A 173 3.49 -6.36 -21.67
CA VAL A 173 4.71 -6.32 -20.84
C VAL A 173 5.75 -7.22 -21.49
N SER A 174 6.92 -6.66 -21.78
CA SER A 174 8.07 -7.39 -22.34
C SER A 174 8.98 -7.92 -21.25
N ALA A 175 9.19 -7.15 -20.19
CA ALA A 175 9.99 -7.55 -19.03
C ALA A 175 9.61 -6.73 -17.79
N PHE A 176 9.98 -7.25 -16.62
CA PHE A 176 9.86 -6.59 -15.34
C PHE A 176 11.24 -6.54 -14.67
N HIS A 177 11.62 -5.37 -14.14
CA HIS A 177 12.93 -5.14 -13.56
C HIS A 177 12.79 -4.57 -12.16
N GLU A 178 12.98 -5.39 -11.14
CA GLU A 178 12.78 -4.97 -9.75
C GLU A 178 14.02 -4.23 -9.22
N LYS A 179 13.81 -3.00 -8.77
CA LYS A 179 14.79 -2.15 -8.05
C LYS A 179 16.19 -2.12 -8.68
N PRO A 180 16.33 -1.55 -9.88
CA PRO A 180 17.61 -1.47 -10.57
C PRO A 180 18.60 -0.56 -9.83
N ASP A 181 19.89 -0.69 -10.16
CA ASP A 181 20.87 0.30 -9.74
C ASP A 181 20.64 1.69 -10.39
N LEU A 182 21.28 2.73 -9.84
CA LEU A 182 21.06 4.11 -10.31
C LEU A 182 21.43 4.32 -11.78
N GLN A 183 22.45 3.65 -12.29
CA GLN A 183 22.87 3.80 -13.70
C GLN A 183 21.81 3.20 -14.63
N THR A 184 21.28 2.05 -14.28
CA THR A 184 20.20 1.36 -14.98
C THR A 184 18.90 2.16 -14.89
N ALA A 185 18.54 2.66 -13.68
CA ALA A 185 17.35 3.50 -13.47
C ALA A 185 17.38 4.79 -14.33
N LYS A 186 18.56 5.41 -14.52
CA LYS A 186 18.74 6.57 -15.44
C LYS A 186 18.41 6.21 -16.88
N LYS A 187 18.87 5.03 -17.36
CA LYS A 187 18.56 4.55 -18.71
C LYS A 187 17.06 4.30 -18.88
N TYR A 188 16.44 3.67 -17.91
CA TYR A 188 15.02 3.37 -17.96
C TYR A 188 14.16 4.64 -17.92
N ALA A 189 14.45 5.59 -17.02
CA ALA A 189 13.70 6.84 -16.92
C ALA A 189 13.82 7.72 -18.19
N ALA A 190 14.88 7.58 -18.97
CA ALA A 190 15.06 8.28 -20.25
C ALA A 190 14.35 7.60 -21.44
N ASN A 191 13.79 6.40 -21.26
CA ASN A 191 13.18 5.59 -22.31
C ASN A 191 11.67 5.49 -22.13
N ARG A 192 10.89 5.95 -23.11
CA ARG A 192 9.41 5.98 -23.11
C ARG A 192 8.72 4.60 -23.00
N HIS A 193 9.46 3.51 -23.14
CA HIS A 193 8.97 2.15 -23.01
C HIS A 193 9.05 1.61 -21.59
N PHE A 194 9.62 2.36 -20.65
CA PHE A 194 9.73 1.98 -19.26
C PHE A 194 8.80 2.80 -18.38
N PHE A 195 8.13 2.11 -17.45
CA PHE A 195 7.20 2.70 -16.49
C PHE A 195 7.51 2.18 -15.09
N TRP A 196 7.29 2.99 -14.06
CA TRP A 196 7.35 2.47 -12.69
C TRP A 196 6.18 1.54 -12.41
N ASN A 197 6.42 0.46 -11.70
CA ASN A 197 5.37 -0.38 -11.15
C ASN A 197 4.72 0.30 -9.93
N SER A 198 3.43 0.55 -10.01
CA SER A 198 2.68 1.17 -8.90
C SER A 198 2.36 0.22 -7.75
N GLY A 199 2.59 -1.10 -7.89
CA GLY A 199 2.17 -2.09 -6.90
C GLY A 199 0.66 -2.28 -6.81
N MET A 200 -0.09 -1.84 -7.81
CA MET A 200 -1.53 -2.08 -7.95
C MET A 200 -1.77 -3.08 -9.08
N PHE A 201 -2.69 -4.02 -8.86
CA PHE A 201 -2.92 -5.15 -9.76
C PHE A 201 -4.41 -5.40 -9.96
N ALA A 202 -4.77 -5.87 -11.17
CA ALA A 202 -6.13 -6.36 -11.41
C ALA A 202 -6.07 -7.71 -12.14
N PHE A 203 -6.90 -8.64 -11.71
CA PHE A 203 -6.95 -9.99 -12.25
C PHE A 203 -8.27 -10.67 -11.91
N ASN A 204 -8.58 -11.75 -12.63
CA ASN A 204 -9.66 -12.67 -12.29
C ASN A 204 -9.18 -13.67 -11.22
N ALA A 205 -10.03 -13.96 -10.22
CA ALA A 205 -9.65 -14.81 -9.09
C ALA A 205 -9.28 -16.25 -9.53
N GLY A 206 -10.02 -16.84 -10.47
CA GLY A 206 -9.74 -18.17 -11.01
C GLY A 206 -8.42 -18.21 -11.80
N PHE A 207 -8.20 -17.20 -12.64
CA PHE A 207 -6.92 -17.03 -13.35
C PHE A 207 -5.75 -16.89 -12.35
N MET A 208 -5.91 -16.07 -11.32
CA MET A 208 -4.83 -15.86 -10.36
C MET A 208 -4.55 -17.10 -9.50
N GLU A 209 -5.57 -17.89 -9.16
CA GLU A 209 -5.36 -19.20 -8.54
C GLU A 209 -4.46 -20.09 -9.39
N GLU A 210 -4.73 -20.16 -10.69
CA GLU A 210 -3.93 -20.95 -11.64
C GLU A 210 -2.49 -20.46 -11.72
N GLN A 211 -2.30 -19.12 -11.76
CA GLN A 211 -0.95 -18.55 -11.77
C GLN A 211 -0.20 -18.83 -10.46
N PHE A 212 -0.85 -18.73 -9.32
CA PHE A 212 -0.22 -19.10 -8.04
C PHE A 212 0.17 -20.58 -7.98
N ARG A 213 -0.70 -21.47 -8.45
CA ARG A 213 -0.38 -22.93 -8.49
C ARG A 213 0.80 -23.22 -9.39
N LEU A 214 0.90 -22.53 -10.52
CA LEU A 214 1.97 -22.73 -11.50
C LEU A 214 3.29 -22.12 -11.05
N LEU A 215 3.27 -20.84 -10.62
CA LEU A 215 4.46 -20.00 -10.43
C LEU A 215 4.94 -19.94 -8.98
N ALA A 216 4.02 -20.08 -8.02
CA ALA A 216 4.33 -19.94 -6.59
C ALA A 216 3.48 -20.87 -5.70
N PRO A 217 3.49 -22.21 -5.95
CA PRO A 217 2.67 -23.16 -5.19
C PRO A 217 2.96 -23.13 -3.68
N GLN A 218 4.20 -22.89 -3.27
CA GLN A 218 4.62 -22.75 -1.86
C GLN A 218 3.98 -21.55 -1.16
N VAL A 219 3.49 -20.57 -1.92
CA VAL A 219 2.74 -19.43 -1.36
C VAL A 219 1.26 -19.80 -1.21
N TYR A 220 0.65 -20.40 -2.24
CA TYR A 220 -0.79 -20.54 -2.35
C TYR A 220 -1.37 -21.81 -1.67
N LEU A 221 -0.71 -22.95 -1.80
CA LEU A 221 -1.23 -24.24 -1.30
C LEU A 221 -1.64 -24.23 0.20
N PRO A 222 -0.97 -23.47 1.09
CA PRO A 222 -1.44 -23.34 2.47
C PRO A 222 -2.82 -22.71 2.60
N PHE A 223 -3.19 -21.78 1.71
CA PHE A 223 -4.48 -21.06 1.73
C PHE A 223 -5.59 -21.83 1.04
N GLU A 224 -5.27 -22.64 0.05
CA GLU A 224 -6.24 -23.50 -0.67
C GLU A 224 -7.04 -24.41 0.27
N LYS A 225 -6.39 -24.88 1.33
CA LYS A 225 -7.00 -25.80 2.31
C LYS A 225 -7.86 -25.08 3.37
N LEU A 226 -7.97 -23.76 3.29
CA LEU A 226 -8.82 -23.01 4.22
C LEU A 226 -10.28 -23.33 3.94
N LYS A 227 -10.99 -23.74 4.98
CA LYS A 227 -12.45 -23.97 4.91
C LYS A 227 -13.16 -22.63 4.77
N LYS A 228 -14.35 -22.67 4.15
CA LYS A 228 -15.22 -21.49 4.10
C LYS A 228 -15.46 -21.00 5.54
N PRO A 229 -15.22 -19.70 5.82
CA PRO A 229 -15.48 -19.16 7.14
C PRO A 229 -16.98 -19.24 7.46
N SER A 230 -17.31 -19.54 8.70
CA SER A 230 -18.69 -19.50 9.22
C SER A 230 -19.10 -18.06 9.56
N PRO A 231 -20.39 -17.74 9.70
CA PRO A 231 -20.83 -16.42 10.16
C PRO A 231 -20.22 -15.99 11.50
N GLU A 232 -19.93 -16.95 12.37
CA GLU A 232 -19.32 -16.73 13.69
C GLU A 232 -17.86 -16.28 13.62
N ASP A 233 -17.16 -16.60 12.52
CA ASP A 233 -15.80 -16.14 12.25
C ASP A 233 -15.72 -14.63 11.97
N PHE A 234 -16.88 -13.98 11.78
CA PHE A 234 -17.01 -12.56 11.43
C PHE A 234 -17.66 -11.72 12.54
N PRO A 235 -17.08 -11.59 13.73
CA PRO A 235 -17.61 -10.65 14.71
C PRO A 235 -17.63 -9.25 14.12
N SER A 236 -18.71 -8.51 14.43
CA SER A 236 -18.84 -7.12 13.99
C SER A 236 -18.21 -6.17 15.00
N CYS A 237 -17.31 -5.32 14.54
CA CYS A 237 -16.77 -4.22 15.31
C CYS A 237 -17.20 -2.90 14.69
N ARG A 238 -18.00 -2.10 15.38
CA ARG A 238 -18.58 -0.82 14.90
C ARG A 238 -19.26 -0.94 13.51
N GLY A 239 -19.92 -2.07 13.25
CA GLY A 239 -20.62 -2.35 12.00
C GLY A 239 -19.74 -2.93 10.87
N VAL A 240 -18.45 -3.12 11.11
CA VAL A 240 -17.49 -3.72 10.16
C VAL A 240 -17.25 -5.18 10.54
N LYS A 241 -17.27 -6.07 9.55
CA LYS A 241 -16.97 -7.49 9.75
C LYS A 241 -15.44 -7.68 9.86
N VAL A 242 -15.02 -8.31 10.96
CA VAL A 242 -13.60 -8.63 11.18
C VAL A 242 -13.46 -10.15 11.21
N LEU A 243 -12.71 -10.70 10.27
CA LEU A 243 -12.39 -12.13 10.24
C LEU A 243 -11.22 -12.42 11.20
N SER A 244 -11.56 -12.57 12.47
CA SER A 244 -10.58 -12.68 13.56
C SER A 244 -10.18 -14.12 13.89
N ALA A 245 -11.01 -15.09 13.56
CA ALA A 245 -10.89 -16.48 13.98
C ALA A 245 -11.02 -17.48 12.81
N TRP A 246 -10.66 -17.08 11.60
CA TRP A 246 -10.71 -17.99 10.45
C TRP A 246 -9.85 -19.23 10.70
N ARG A 247 -10.53 -20.35 10.92
CA ARG A 247 -9.90 -21.61 11.30
C ARG A 247 -8.88 -22.05 10.23
N GLY A 248 -7.64 -22.24 10.65
CA GLY A 248 -6.53 -22.62 9.78
C GLY A 248 -5.71 -21.46 9.21
N LEU A 249 -6.17 -20.19 9.31
CA LEU A 249 -5.45 -19.03 8.78
C LEU A 249 -4.04 -18.91 9.37
N GLU A 250 -3.90 -19.02 10.67
CA GLU A 250 -2.60 -18.97 11.34
C GLU A 250 -1.64 -20.08 10.87
N GLY A 251 -2.19 -21.29 10.71
CA GLY A 251 -1.45 -22.43 10.15
C GLY A 251 -1.02 -22.20 8.71
N ALA A 252 -1.87 -21.59 7.88
CA ALA A 252 -1.55 -21.20 6.51
C ALA A 252 -0.42 -20.18 6.47
N TYR A 253 -0.52 -19.09 7.26
CA TYR A 253 0.53 -18.06 7.34
C TYR A 253 1.86 -18.61 7.89
N ARG A 254 1.84 -19.58 8.79
CA ARG A 254 3.07 -20.23 9.26
C ARG A 254 3.76 -21.03 8.17
N LYS A 255 2.99 -21.70 7.29
CA LYS A 255 3.50 -22.58 6.24
C LYS A 255 3.86 -21.85 4.96
N THR A 256 3.20 -20.73 4.66
CA THR A 256 3.45 -19.99 3.42
C THR A 256 4.81 -19.35 3.40
N THR A 257 5.39 -19.25 2.20
CA THR A 257 6.66 -18.53 1.96
C THR A 257 6.41 -17.03 1.89
N GLY A 258 7.18 -16.25 2.66
CA GLY A 258 7.12 -14.78 2.61
C GLY A 258 7.90 -14.22 1.43
N ILE A 259 7.18 -13.73 0.42
CA ILE A 259 7.75 -13.16 -0.80
C ILE A 259 6.82 -12.07 -1.33
N SER A 260 7.35 -11.09 -2.10
CA SER A 260 6.50 -10.10 -2.77
C SER A 260 5.72 -10.74 -3.93
N PHE A 261 4.58 -10.15 -4.25
CA PHE A 261 3.76 -10.57 -5.39
C PHE A 261 4.49 -10.33 -6.71
N ASP A 262 5.30 -9.28 -6.77
CA ASP A 262 6.14 -8.96 -7.91
C ASP A 262 7.07 -10.13 -8.26
N TYR A 263 7.89 -10.59 -7.31
CA TYR A 263 8.79 -11.73 -7.51
C TYR A 263 8.07 -13.09 -7.65
N ALA A 264 6.95 -13.25 -6.95
CA ALA A 264 6.23 -14.52 -6.97
C ALA A 264 5.50 -14.76 -8.29
N ILE A 265 4.88 -13.71 -8.83
CA ILE A 265 3.93 -13.79 -9.95
C ILE A 265 4.26 -12.83 -11.08
N VAL A 266 4.38 -11.51 -10.81
CA VAL A 266 4.40 -10.48 -11.87
C VAL A 266 5.55 -10.68 -12.85
N GLU A 267 6.75 -10.95 -12.36
CA GLU A 267 7.95 -11.18 -13.17
C GLU A 267 7.87 -12.45 -14.06
N LYS A 268 7.00 -13.40 -13.69
CA LYS A 268 6.94 -14.73 -14.33
C LYS A 268 5.67 -14.96 -15.14
N CYS A 269 4.66 -14.13 -14.95
CA CYS A 269 3.38 -14.28 -15.58
C CYS A 269 3.40 -13.77 -17.03
N GLU A 270 3.41 -14.67 -18.00
CA GLU A 270 3.44 -14.33 -19.44
C GLU A 270 2.17 -13.57 -19.92
N LYS A 271 1.06 -13.69 -19.18
CA LYS A 271 -0.20 -13.00 -19.49
C LYS A 271 -0.34 -11.65 -18.77
N THR A 272 0.78 -10.96 -18.52
CA THR A 272 0.79 -9.64 -17.90
C THR A 272 0.62 -8.55 -18.95
N VAL A 273 -0.27 -7.59 -18.68
CA VAL A 273 -0.44 -6.36 -19.44
C VAL A 273 -0.32 -5.14 -18.54
N MET A 274 0.12 -4.02 -19.09
CA MET A 274 0.24 -2.78 -18.37
C MET A 274 -0.82 -1.78 -18.84
N ILE A 275 -1.49 -1.15 -17.89
CA ILE A 275 -2.33 0.04 -18.09
C ILE A 275 -1.47 1.26 -17.78
N ARG A 276 -1.27 2.14 -18.77
CA ARG A 276 -0.57 3.40 -18.53
C ARG A 276 -1.43 4.29 -17.64
N ALA A 277 -0.87 4.73 -16.52
CA ALA A 277 -1.55 5.67 -15.64
C ALA A 277 -1.68 7.05 -16.28
N ASN A 278 -2.91 7.56 -16.32
CA ASN A 278 -3.24 8.93 -16.72
C ASN A 278 -3.55 9.82 -15.50
N PHE A 279 -3.55 9.24 -14.31
CA PHE A 279 -3.73 9.90 -13.02
C PHE A 279 -2.39 10.26 -12.38
N ASP A 280 -2.40 11.24 -11.48
CA ASP A 280 -1.26 11.55 -10.63
C ASP A 280 -1.11 10.47 -9.55
N TRP A 281 0.13 10.00 -9.35
CA TRP A 281 0.46 8.98 -8.38
C TRP A 281 1.68 9.40 -7.56
N ILE A 282 1.57 9.25 -6.24
CA ILE A 282 2.66 9.53 -5.31
C ILE A 282 2.72 8.39 -4.28
N ASP A 283 3.86 7.68 -4.23
CA ASP A 283 4.21 6.82 -3.09
C ASP A 283 4.97 7.65 -2.05
N ILE A 284 4.39 7.80 -0.87
CA ILE A 284 5.04 8.51 0.23
C ILE A 284 6.12 7.61 0.84
N GLY A 285 7.25 7.49 0.18
CA GLY A 285 8.36 6.64 0.59
C GLY A 285 9.29 7.26 1.64
N ASN A 286 9.28 8.58 1.80
CA ASN A 286 10.18 9.34 2.66
C ASN A 286 9.59 10.68 3.07
N TRP A 287 10.30 11.44 3.90
CA TRP A 287 9.88 12.75 4.38
C TRP A 287 9.79 13.81 3.26
N GLU A 288 10.61 13.76 2.22
CA GLU A 288 10.54 14.70 1.10
C GLU A 288 9.15 14.63 0.42
N GLU A 289 8.68 13.42 0.14
CA GLU A 289 7.36 13.22 -0.47
C GLU A 289 6.24 13.62 0.48
N TYR A 290 6.39 13.28 1.78
CA TYR A 290 5.38 13.64 2.78
C TYR A 290 5.23 15.15 2.95
N VAL A 291 6.33 15.90 2.97
CA VAL A 291 6.35 17.36 3.10
C VAL A 291 5.67 18.05 1.90
N LYS A 292 5.81 17.51 0.67
CA LYS A 292 5.17 18.11 -0.52
C LYS A 292 3.65 18.12 -0.45
N ILE A 293 3.05 17.19 0.26
CA ILE A 293 1.59 17.07 0.35
C ILE A 293 0.99 17.77 1.56
N ARG A 294 1.82 18.25 2.49
CA ARG A 294 1.37 18.91 3.71
C ARG A 294 1.84 20.34 3.78
N SER A 295 0.90 21.27 3.92
CA SER A 295 1.18 22.70 3.91
C SER A 295 1.78 23.25 5.21
N LYS A 296 1.54 22.65 6.37
CA LYS A 296 2.18 22.94 7.69
C LYS A 296 1.78 21.89 8.72
N GLY A 297 2.63 21.63 9.71
CA GLY A 297 2.36 20.76 10.88
C GLY A 297 2.11 21.56 12.14
N GLY A 298 1.16 21.21 12.84
CA GLY A 298 0.58 21.22 14.17
C GLY A 298 0.85 22.33 15.18
N SER A 299 2.00 22.93 15.35
CA SER A 299 2.27 23.86 16.46
C SER A 299 2.84 25.20 16.00
N GLU A 300 2.92 26.17 16.92
CA GLU A 300 3.53 27.47 16.65
C GLU A 300 5.01 27.32 16.27
N VAL A 301 5.41 28.02 15.22
CA VAL A 301 6.80 28.10 14.76
C VAL A 301 7.27 29.53 14.79
N PHE A 302 8.31 29.80 15.59
CA PHE A 302 9.02 31.05 15.63
C PHE A 302 10.29 30.92 14.80
N SER A 303 10.55 31.86 13.89
CA SER A 303 11.71 31.73 13.00
C SER A 303 12.40 33.06 12.79
N VAL A 304 13.74 33.08 12.87
CA VAL A 304 14.62 34.18 12.54
C VAL A 304 15.75 33.66 11.64
N SER A 305 15.90 34.24 10.45
CA SER A 305 16.89 33.78 9.46
C SER A 305 16.80 32.27 9.24
N ALA A 306 15.57 31.74 9.01
CA ALA A 306 15.32 30.34 8.76
C ALA A 306 14.51 30.16 7.46
N GLU A 307 15.16 29.66 6.41
CA GLU A 307 14.58 29.51 5.07
C GLU A 307 14.44 28.04 4.68
N GLY A 308 13.44 27.72 3.82
CA GLY A 308 13.25 26.36 3.28
C GLY A 308 12.89 25.28 4.31
N CYS A 309 12.66 25.66 5.59
CA CYS A 309 12.41 24.71 6.67
C CYS A 309 10.96 24.23 6.70
N TYR A 310 10.77 22.98 7.01
CA TYR A 310 9.47 22.37 7.33
C TYR A 310 9.47 21.88 8.78
N VAL A 311 8.41 22.23 9.52
CA VAL A 311 8.24 21.81 10.92
C VAL A 311 6.89 21.10 11.07
N ASP A 312 6.92 19.90 11.62
CA ASP A 312 5.73 19.15 12.07
C ASP A 312 5.97 18.74 13.53
N SER A 313 5.37 19.51 14.44
CA SER A 313 5.59 19.36 15.89
C SER A 313 4.28 19.48 16.64
N ASP A 314 4.16 18.79 17.78
CA ASP A 314 3.06 18.91 18.74
C ASP A 314 3.42 19.82 19.94
N ILE A 315 4.59 20.46 19.87
CA ILE A 315 5.04 21.53 20.80
C ILE A 315 5.57 22.73 20.00
N PRO A 316 5.61 23.95 20.57
CA PRO A 316 6.21 25.09 19.92
C PRO A 316 7.68 24.86 19.55
N VAL A 317 8.11 25.37 18.39
CA VAL A 317 9.47 25.23 17.87
C VAL A 317 10.01 26.60 17.46
N ALA A 318 11.25 26.91 17.84
CA ALA A 318 11.98 28.07 17.38
C ALA A 318 13.14 27.67 16.49
N LEU A 319 13.31 28.33 15.36
CA LEU A 319 14.39 28.15 14.40
C LEU A 319 15.15 29.47 14.23
N ALA A 320 16.47 29.41 14.35
CA ALA A 320 17.31 30.59 14.18
C ALA A 320 18.57 30.26 13.38
N GLY A 321 18.84 31.00 12.27
CA GLY A 321 20.05 30.86 11.47
C GLY A 321 20.22 29.50 10.81
N VAL A 322 19.12 28.88 10.34
CA VAL A 322 19.14 27.52 9.73
C VAL A 322 18.40 27.50 8.40
N GLU A 323 18.80 26.60 7.52
CA GLU A 323 18.23 26.46 6.17
C GLU A 323 17.91 25.02 5.83
N ASP A 324 16.86 24.82 5.01
CA ASP A 324 16.48 23.54 4.39
C ASP A 324 16.35 22.36 5.37
N LEU A 325 15.81 22.62 6.55
CA LEU A 325 15.58 21.58 7.54
C LEU A 325 14.16 21.01 7.46
N ILE A 326 14.06 19.71 7.72
CA ILE A 326 12.83 19.00 8.09
C ILE A 326 12.96 18.67 9.58
N VAL A 327 12.07 19.25 10.37
CA VAL A 327 12.03 19.10 11.84
C VAL A 327 10.72 18.46 12.23
N ILE A 328 10.81 17.28 12.84
CA ILE A 328 9.64 16.49 13.26
C ILE A 328 9.79 16.21 14.74
N ILE A 329 8.84 16.67 15.56
CA ILE A 329 8.87 16.48 17.01
C ILE A 329 7.56 15.88 17.47
N ARG A 330 7.67 14.89 18.33
CA ARG A 330 6.55 14.21 19.00
C ARG A 330 6.83 14.20 20.51
N SER A 331 6.01 14.90 21.26
CA SER A 331 6.17 15.07 22.73
C SER A 331 5.77 13.83 23.53
N GLY A 332 5.22 12.79 22.86
CA GLY A 332 4.72 11.60 23.54
C GLY A 332 3.27 11.70 24.02
N LYS A 333 2.55 12.80 23.76
CA LYS A 333 1.14 13.00 24.15
C LYS A 333 0.21 11.88 23.67
N ASN A 334 0.55 11.23 22.56
CA ASN A 334 -0.22 10.12 21.98
C ASN A 334 0.23 8.73 22.49
N GLY A 335 0.90 8.66 23.64
CA GLY A 335 1.28 7.41 24.31
C GLY A 335 2.58 6.75 23.81
N GLY A 336 3.32 7.40 22.91
CA GLY A 336 4.69 7.03 22.55
C GLY A 336 5.73 7.79 23.36
N PRO A 337 7.01 7.41 23.35
CA PRO A 337 8.07 8.18 23.97
C PRO A 337 8.34 9.49 23.20
N PRO A 338 8.77 10.56 23.88
CA PRO A 338 9.20 11.76 23.21
C PRO A 338 10.32 11.47 22.21
N SER A 339 10.22 12.03 21.01
CA SER A 339 11.18 11.80 19.95
C SER A 339 11.25 12.97 18.98
N ALA A 340 12.43 13.20 18.42
CA ALA A 340 12.65 14.25 17.43
C ALA A 340 13.53 13.75 16.29
N LEU A 341 13.20 14.16 15.08
CA LEU A 341 14.04 14.04 13.89
C LEU A 341 14.35 15.43 13.37
N ILE A 342 15.63 15.69 13.15
CA ILE A 342 16.11 16.89 12.47
C ILE A 342 16.99 16.39 11.31
N THR A 343 16.62 16.73 10.09
CA THR A 343 17.37 16.35 8.89
C THR A 343 17.36 17.48 7.86
N ARG A 344 18.37 17.55 7.02
CA ARG A 344 18.34 18.44 5.85
C ARG A 344 17.48 17.83 4.74
N ARG A 345 16.86 18.69 3.93
CA ARG A 345 16.28 18.27 2.66
C ARG A 345 17.32 17.53 1.81
N GLY A 346 16.89 16.55 1.04
CA GLY A 346 17.78 15.67 0.26
C GLY A 346 18.49 14.58 1.09
N GLN A 347 18.35 14.54 2.43
CA GLN A 347 18.99 13.54 3.29
C GLN A 347 17.99 12.59 3.98
N THR A 348 16.72 12.70 3.68
CA THR A 348 15.65 11.98 4.39
C THR A 348 15.69 10.47 4.23
N GLN A 349 16.36 9.94 3.20
CA GLN A 349 16.58 8.50 3.03
C GLN A 349 17.42 7.90 4.18
N LYS A 350 18.27 8.69 4.84
CA LYS A 350 19.08 8.26 6.00
C LYS A 350 18.25 7.92 7.25
N VAL A 351 16.97 8.30 7.29
CA VAL A 351 16.06 7.91 8.37
C VAL A 351 15.97 6.39 8.50
N ARG A 352 16.14 5.64 7.40
CA ARG A 352 16.21 4.18 7.45
C ARG A 352 17.36 3.68 8.32
N GLU A 353 18.55 4.26 8.18
CA GLU A 353 19.73 3.90 8.94
C GLU A 353 19.55 4.24 10.45
N ILE A 354 18.88 5.38 10.74
CA ILE A 354 18.52 5.75 12.12
C ILE A 354 17.60 4.70 12.74
N VAL A 355 16.58 4.25 12.00
CA VAL A 355 15.66 3.21 12.46
C VAL A 355 16.39 1.88 12.72
N GLU A 356 17.37 1.53 11.89
CA GLU A 356 18.21 0.34 12.12
C GLU A 356 19.05 0.49 13.39
N GLN A 357 19.70 1.63 13.60
CA GLN A 357 20.42 1.91 14.85
C GLN A 357 19.52 1.84 16.10
N ILE A 358 18.26 2.33 16.01
CA ILE A 358 17.30 2.25 17.10
C ILE A 358 16.98 0.77 17.42
N LYS A 359 16.83 -0.08 16.40
CA LYS A 359 16.61 -1.53 16.55
C LYS A 359 17.80 -2.23 17.20
N ASP A 360 19.01 -1.93 16.71
CA ASP A 360 20.25 -2.55 17.20
C ASP A 360 20.51 -2.20 18.68
N ARG A 361 20.10 -1.01 19.11
CA ARG A 361 20.14 -0.59 20.51
C ARG A 361 18.98 -1.14 21.36
N GLY A 362 18.11 -1.96 20.79
CA GLY A 362 16.99 -2.58 21.50
C GLY A 362 15.84 -1.60 21.87
N ARG A 363 15.87 -0.35 21.38
CA ARG A 363 14.90 0.70 21.71
C ARG A 363 13.61 0.53 20.89
N LYS A 364 12.98 -0.64 21.03
CA LYS A 364 11.69 -0.95 20.35
C LYS A 364 10.55 -0.04 20.78
N ASP A 365 10.66 0.60 21.93
CA ASP A 365 9.72 1.59 22.44
C ASP A 365 9.59 2.83 21.54
N LEU A 366 10.66 3.15 20.78
CA LEU A 366 10.73 4.26 19.84
C LEU A 366 10.17 3.92 18.44
N LEU A 367 9.85 2.65 18.15
CA LEU A 367 9.49 2.17 16.80
C LEU A 367 8.01 1.76 16.66
#